data_2f2e67be656ab69e611a52fb3eff6d8d
#
_entry.id   2f2e67be656ab69e611a52fb3eff6d8d
#
_cell.length_a   1.000
_cell.length_b   1.000
_cell.length_c   1.000
_cell.angle_alpha   90.00
_cell.angle_beta   90.00
_cell.angle_gamma   90.00
#
_symmetry.space_group_name_H-M   'P 1'
#
loop_
_entity.id
_entity.type
_entity.pdbx_description
1 polymer ?
#
loop_
_entity_poly.entity_id
_entity_poly.type
_entity_poly.pdbx_seq_one_letter_code
_entity_poly.pdbx_strand_id
1 'polypeptide(L)'
;MTERSRSAEHYFAALPKSEAKFGLVRTRLRGESFEFLTASSVFSKKRVDLGTRLLIEAMVLPDTGCVLDVGCGYGVVGIAAAAFNPRLRVIMTDVNTRAVRLAKQNIQRNKVTNAEVRYGFLYEPVEELTFNCVLSNPPVSAGMETVKALITEAPKVMASKATFQMVVRSKIGGKTLPSVFNETFGNSAVLARESGYRVLIAEKQ
;
A
#
# COMPACT_ATOMS: atom_id res chain seq x y z
N MET A 1 -24.56 -12.52 -15.97
CA MET A 1 -23.37 -12.29 -15.12
C MET A 1 -22.24 -11.83 -16.02
N THR A 2 -21.94 -10.55 -16.02
CA THR A 2 -21.02 -9.91 -16.96
C THR A 2 -19.57 -10.11 -16.55
N GLU A 3 -18.63 -10.16 -17.49
CA GLU A 3 -17.18 -10.34 -17.29
C GLU A 3 -16.54 -9.40 -16.24
N ARG A 4 -17.18 -8.27 -15.93
CA ARG A 4 -16.73 -7.33 -14.87
C ARG A 4 -16.82 -7.89 -13.45
N SER A 5 -17.75 -8.82 -13.15
CA SER A 5 -17.85 -9.42 -11.80
C SER A 5 -16.77 -10.49 -11.55
N ARG A 6 -16.29 -11.17 -12.60
CA ARG A 6 -15.23 -12.18 -12.47
C ARG A 6 -13.85 -11.59 -12.16
N SER A 7 -13.55 -10.35 -12.59
CA SER A 7 -12.23 -9.73 -12.33
C SER A 7 -12.08 -9.22 -10.89
N ALA A 8 -13.17 -8.84 -10.23
CA ALA A 8 -13.14 -8.34 -8.86
C ALA A 8 -12.94 -9.46 -7.81
N GLU A 9 -13.58 -10.61 -8.00
CA GLU A 9 -13.41 -11.77 -7.12
C GLU A 9 -11.97 -12.32 -7.10
N HIS A 10 -11.22 -12.17 -8.21
CA HIS A 10 -9.86 -12.69 -8.31
C HIS A 10 -8.79 -11.88 -7.56
N TYR A 11 -9.06 -10.62 -7.23
CA TYR A 11 -8.07 -9.74 -6.61
C TYR A 11 -7.99 -9.94 -5.08
N PHE A 12 -9.14 -10.16 -4.43
CA PHE A 12 -9.25 -10.41 -2.98
C PHE A 12 -9.34 -11.90 -2.62
N ALA A 13 -9.23 -12.79 -3.60
CA ALA A 13 -9.17 -14.21 -3.30
C ALA A 13 -7.87 -14.51 -2.55
N ALA A 14 -7.97 -14.89 -1.29
CA ALA A 14 -6.84 -15.34 -0.47
C ALA A 14 -6.00 -16.41 -1.20
N LEU A 15 -6.64 -17.22 -2.06
CA LEU A 15 -6.02 -18.25 -2.91
C LEU A 15 -6.40 -18.00 -4.38
N PRO A 16 -5.54 -17.37 -5.19
CA PRO A 16 -5.79 -17.21 -6.61
C PRO A 16 -5.80 -18.58 -7.32
N LYS A 17 -6.93 -18.93 -7.95
CA LYS A 17 -7.11 -20.18 -8.70
C LYS A 17 -6.47 -20.19 -10.10
N SER A 18 -6.09 -19.03 -10.63
CA SER A 18 -5.49 -18.91 -11.96
C SER A 18 -4.02 -19.30 -11.97
N GLU A 19 -3.54 -19.90 -13.05
CA GLU A 19 -2.12 -20.12 -13.28
C GLU A 19 -1.34 -18.81 -13.26
N ALA A 20 -0.22 -18.80 -12.55
CA ALA A 20 0.59 -17.60 -12.36
C ALA A 20 1.44 -17.33 -13.61
N LYS A 21 1.08 -16.30 -14.38
CA LYS A 21 1.96 -15.77 -15.44
C LYS A 21 2.85 -14.69 -14.84
N PHE A 22 4.10 -15.03 -14.59
CA PHE A 22 5.09 -14.11 -14.00
C PHE A 22 5.53 -13.03 -14.98
N GLY A 23 5.99 -11.91 -14.46
CA GLY A 23 6.58 -10.79 -15.16
C GLY A 23 7.67 -10.14 -14.34
N LEU A 24 8.50 -9.31 -14.95
CA LEU A 24 9.51 -8.50 -14.30
C LEU A 24 9.29 -7.04 -14.68
N VAL A 25 9.20 -6.17 -13.68
CA VAL A 25 9.11 -4.72 -13.84
C VAL A 25 10.41 -4.09 -13.34
N ARG A 26 11.10 -3.36 -14.21
CA ARG A 26 12.23 -2.50 -13.86
C ARG A 26 11.75 -1.06 -13.84
N THR A 27 12.12 -0.32 -12.81
CA THR A 27 11.66 1.05 -12.63
C THR A 27 12.66 1.89 -11.85
N ARG A 28 12.57 3.22 -12.00
CA ARG A 28 13.31 4.17 -11.18
C ARG A 28 12.31 4.98 -10.36
N LEU A 29 12.52 5.06 -9.03
CA LEU A 29 11.68 5.75 -8.05
C LEU A 29 12.59 6.59 -7.15
N ARG A 30 12.32 7.88 -6.98
CA ARG A 30 13.18 8.84 -6.26
C ARG A 30 14.67 8.70 -6.58
N GLY A 31 15.01 8.43 -7.83
CA GLY A 31 16.41 8.29 -8.27
C GLY A 31 17.00 6.89 -8.10
N GLU A 32 16.42 6.00 -7.31
CA GLU A 32 16.85 4.63 -7.08
C GLU A 32 16.25 3.65 -8.08
N SER A 33 17.00 2.61 -8.46
CA SER A 33 16.58 1.58 -9.41
C SER A 33 16.05 0.35 -8.69
N PHE A 34 14.89 -0.14 -9.12
CA PHE A 34 14.22 -1.30 -8.55
C PHE A 34 13.84 -2.33 -9.60
N GLU A 35 13.86 -3.60 -9.19
CA GLU A 35 13.34 -4.72 -9.97
C GLU A 35 12.26 -5.47 -9.17
N PHE A 36 11.07 -5.61 -9.75
CA PHE A 36 9.95 -6.29 -9.10
C PHE A 36 9.45 -7.46 -9.94
N LEU A 37 9.44 -8.65 -9.35
CA LEU A 37 8.66 -9.77 -9.86
C LEU A 37 7.17 -9.47 -9.68
N THR A 38 6.40 -9.76 -10.70
CA THR A 38 4.95 -9.61 -10.72
C THR A 38 4.27 -10.88 -11.21
N ALA A 39 2.98 -11.03 -11.00
CA ALA A 39 2.21 -12.13 -11.57
C ALA A 39 0.79 -11.72 -11.95
N SER A 40 0.11 -12.57 -12.73
CA SER A 40 -1.34 -12.46 -12.91
C SER A 40 -2.06 -12.54 -11.57
N SER A 41 -3.21 -11.86 -11.43
CA SER A 41 -3.99 -11.74 -10.19
C SER A 41 -3.31 -10.97 -9.06
N VAL A 42 -2.24 -10.22 -9.35
CA VAL A 42 -1.63 -9.23 -8.48
C VAL A 42 -1.63 -7.87 -9.20
N PHE A 43 -1.80 -6.80 -8.44
CA PHE A 43 -1.97 -5.45 -8.98
C PHE A 43 -0.80 -5.02 -9.89
N SER A 44 -1.13 -4.35 -11.01
CA SER A 44 -0.18 -3.68 -11.93
C SER A 44 0.96 -4.53 -12.49
N LYS A 45 0.61 -5.59 -13.27
CA LYS A 45 1.53 -6.59 -13.81
C LYS A 45 2.64 -6.06 -14.76
N LYS A 46 2.39 -4.99 -15.53
CA LYS A 46 3.30 -4.55 -16.60
C LYS A 46 4.21 -3.37 -16.24
N ARG A 47 3.82 -2.57 -15.25
CA ARG A 47 4.56 -1.38 -14.78
C ARG A 47 4.07 -0.99 -13.40
N VAL A 48 4.86 -0.23 -12.65
CA VAL A 48 4.36 0.44 -11.43
C VAL A 48 3.27 1.42 -11.86
N ASP A 49 2.08 1.32 -11.24
CA ASP A 49 0.96 2.19 -11.61
C ASP A 49 1.21 3.65 -11.17
N LEU A 50 0.48 4.57 -11.78
CA LEU A 50 0.67 6.00 -11.54
C LEU A 50 0.36 6.40 -10.10
N GLY A 51 -0.64 5.79 -9.46
CA GLY A 51 -0.97 6.08 -8.07
C GLY A 51 0.13 5.62 -7.12
N THR A 52 0.65 4.39 -7.29
CA THR A 52 1.80 3.89 -6.53
C THR A 52 3.02 4.79 -6.70
N ARG A 53 3.33 5.20 -7.93
CA ARG A 53 4.44 6.12 -8.21
C ARG A 53 4.24 7.46 -7.50
N LEU A 54 3.06 8.07 -7.63
CA LEU A 54 2.75 9.34 -6.98
C LEU A 54 2.87 9.25 -5.46
N LEU A 55 2.37 8.16 -4.84
CA LEU A 55 2.51 7.93 -3.40
C LEU A 55 3.99 7.87 -3.02
N ILE A 56 4.81 7.10 -3.72
CA ILE A 56 6.24 6.95 -3.43
C ILE A 56 6.98 8.27 -3.58
N GLU A 57 6.70 9.05 -4.62
CA GLU A 57 7.36 10.35 -4.83
C GLU A 57 6.96 11.39 -3.78
N ALA A 58 5.72 11.32 -3.26
CA ALA A 58 5.19 12.29 -2.31
C ALA A 58 5.30 11.87 -0.84
N MET A 59 5.43 10.57 -0.53
CA MET A 59 5.37 10.08 0.86
C MET A 59 6.41 10.73 1.75
N VAL A 60 5.97 11.08 2.96
CA VAL A 60 6.82 11.60 4.04
C VAL A 60 7.12 10.46 4.99
N LEU A 61 8.38 10.08 5.09
CA LEU A 61 8.84 9.01 5.97
C LEU A 61 9.42 9.59 7.25
N PRO A 62 9.23 8.94 8.41
CA PRO A 62 9.91 9.34 9.63
C PRO A 62 11.42 9.05 9.54
N ASP A 63 12.22 9.73 10.34
CA ASP A 63 13.66 9.52 10.40
C ASP A 63 14.04 8.13 10.94
N THR A 64 13.25 7.61 11.86
CA THR A 64 13.38 6.28 12.48
C THR A 64 12.02 5.73 12.87
N GLY A 65 11.98 4.45 13.25
CA GLY A 65 10.75 3.80 13.73
C GLY A 65 10.16 2.82 12.74
N CYS A 66 8.87 2.52 12.93
CA CYS A 66 8.16 1.51 12.15
C CYS A 66 7.23 2.14 11.11
N VAL A 67 7.26 1.60 9.90
CA VAL A 67 6.37 1.97 8.78
C VAL A 67 5.56 0.75 8.37
N LEU A 68 4.28 0.94 8.11
CA LEU A 68 3.36 -0.10 7.62
C LEU A 68 2.90 0.23 6.20
N ASP A 69 2.98 -0.75 5.30
CA ASP A 69 2.37 -0.69 3.96
C ASP A 69 1.20 -1.69 3.91
N VAL A 70 -0.03 -1.19 3.97
CA VAL A 70 -1.26 -2.01 4.02
C VAL A 70 -1.79 -2.27 2.63
N GLY A 71 -2.02 -3.54 2.30
CA GLY A 71 -2.41 -3.96 0.94
C GLY A 71 -1.26 -3.80 -0.05
N CYS A 72 -0.08 -4.26 0.35
CA CYS A 72 1.20 -3.97 -0.31
C CYS A 72 1.33 -4.55 -1.73
N GLY A 73 0.47 -5.50 -2.13
CA GLY A 73 0.62 -6.21 -3.38
C GLY A 73 1.97 -6.93 -3.47
N TYR A 74 2.72 -6.72 -4.54
CA TYR A 74 4.07 -7.29 -4.67
C TYR A 74 5.18 -6.45 -4.00
N GLY A 75 4.80 -5.48 -3.14
CA GLY A 75 5.70 -4.82 -2.19
C GLY A 75 6.33 -3.50 -2.67
N VAL A 76 5.82 -2.84 -3.71
CA VAL A 76 6.50 -1.66 -4.31
C VAL A 76 6.67 -0.52 -3.33
N VAL A 77 5.61 -0.14 -2.59
CA VAL A 77 5.65 1.00 -1.66
C VAL A 77 6.55 0.70 -0.47
N GLY A 78 6.31 -0.43 0.20
CA GLY A 78 7.08 -0.81 1.39
C GLY A 78 8.57 -1.04 1.10
N ILE A 79 8.90 -1.70 -0.02
CA ILE A 79 10.30 -1.93 -0.42
C ILE A 79 10.99 -0.60 -0.76
N ALA A 80 10.31 0.31 -1.45
CA ALA A 80 10.85 1.64 -1.73
C ALA A 80 11.08 2.44 -0.43
N ALA A 81 10.12 2.42 0.50
CA ALA A 81 10.26 3.09 1.80
C ALA A 81 11.46 2.55 2.59
N ALA A 82 11.64 1.23 2.62
CA ALA A 82 12.75 0.58 3.29
C ALA A 82 14.11 0.91 2.66
N ALA A 83 14.18 0.95 1.34
CA ALA A 83 15.40 1.30 0.61
C ALA A 83 15.80 2.76 0.82
N PHE A 84 14.84 3.69 0.84
CA PHE A 84 15.12 5.12 1.03
C PHE A 84 15.59 5.48 2.43
N ASN A 85 15.20 4.69 3.45
CA ASN A 85 15.69 4.93 4.80
C ASN A 85 15.97 3.60 5.53
N PRO A 86 17.24 3.15 5.55
CA PRO A 86 17.64 1.91 6.22
C PRO A 86 17.44 1.90 7.75
N ARG A 87 17.19 3.05 8.38
CA ARG A 87 16.90 3.16 9.83
C ARG A 87 15.45 2.83 10.18
N LEU A 88 14.60 2.65 9.17
CA LEU A 88 13.21 2.24 9.38
C LEU A 88 13.11 0.71 9.52
N ARG A 89 12.12 0.26 10.27
CA ARG A 89 11.57 -1.10 10.17
C ARG A 89 10.29 -1.03 9.34
N VAL A 90 10.24 -1.70 8.20
CA VAL A 90 9.07 -1.67 7.32
C VAL A 90 8.34 -3.01 7.38
N ILE A 91 7.08 -2.97 7.76
CA ILE A 91 6.17 -4.11 7.73
C ILE A 91 5.21 -3.91 6.57
N MET A 92 4.95 -4.96 5.83
CA MET A 92 3.98 -4.98 4.74
C MET A 92 2.90 -6.01 5.02
N THR A 93 1.63 -5.72 4.70
CA THR A 93 0.55 -6.69 4.85
C THR A 93 -0.24 -6.84 3.56
N ASP A 94 -0.68 -8.06 3.24
CA ASP A 94 -1.61 -8.31 2.13
C ASP A 94 -2.42 -9.58 2.41
N VAL A 95 -3.69 -9.59 1.99
CA VAL A 95 -4.61 -10.73 2.11
C VAL A 95 -4.41 -11.77 1.00
N ASN A 96 -3.71 -11.42 -0.07
CA ASN A 96 -3.43 -12.28 -1.20
C ASN A 96 -2.11 -13.04 -1.00
N THR A 97 -2.16 -14.36 -0.82
CA THR A 97 -0.97 -15.20 -0.58
C THR A 97 0.06 -15.12 -1.72
N ARG A 98 -0.38 -14.91 -2.97
CA ARG A 98 0.52 -14.72 -4.12
C ARG A 98 1.25 -13.38 -4.03
N ALA A 99 0.57 -12.32 -3.60
CA ALA A 99 1.15 -11.00 -3.35
C ALA A 99 2.24 -11.09 -2.27
N VAL A 100 1.92 -11.70 -1.14
CA VAL A 100 2.88 -11.92 -0.03
C VAL A 100 4.11 -12.70 -0.49
N ARG A 101 3.94 -13.77 -1.28
CA ARG A 101 5.07 -14.53 -1.83
C ARG A 101 5.95 -13.69 -2.74
N LEU A 102 5.35 -12.90 -3.63
CA LEU A 102 6.08 -12.00 -4.51
C LEU A 102 6.80 -10.89 -3.74
N ALA A 103 6.15 -10.29 -2.73
CA ALA A 103 6.77 -9.27 -1.89
C ALA A 103 8.02 -9.83 -1.17
N LYS A 104 7.97 -11.05 -0.62
CA LYS A 104 9.14 -11.73 -0.03
C LYS A 104 10.30 -11.86 -1.03
N GLN A 105 10.01 -12.30 -2.25
CA GLN A 105 11.02 -12.43 -3.30
C GLN A 105 11.58 -11.06 -3.72
N ASN A 106 10.74 -10.04 -3.76
CA ASN A 106 11.11 -8.68 -4.14
C ASN A 106 11.95 -7.97 -3.07
N ILE A 107 11.72 -8.23 -1.78
CA ILE A 107 12.62 -7.81 -0.69
C ILE A 107 14.04 -8.32 -0.97
N GLN A 108 14.18 -9.61 -1.22
CA GLN A 108 15.49 -10.24 -1.49
C GLN A 108 16.12 -9.69 -2.77
N ARG A 109 15.34 -9.57 -3.86
CA ARG A 109 15.79 -9.08 -5.17
C ARG A 109 16.34 -7.65 -5.09
N ASN A 110 15.70 -6.79 -4.32
CA ASN A 110 16.15 -5.41 -4.12
C ASN A 110 17.14 -5.25 -2.95
N LYS A 111 17.59 -6.37 -2.35
CA LYS A 111 18.59 -6.39 -1.27
C LYS A 111 18.20 -5.56 -0.05
N VAL A 112 16.90 -5.44 0.21
CA VAL A 112 16.36 -4.73 1.36
C VAL A 112 16.41 -5.66 2.58
N THR A 113 16.99 -5.20 3.68
CA THR A 113 17.18 -6.00 4.89
C THR A 113 16.31 -5.60 6.08
N ASN A 114 15.65 -4.44 5.98
CA ASN A 114 14.85 -3.82 7.02
C ASN A 114 13.33 -3.88 6.73
N ALA A 115 12.91 -4.83 5.88
CA ALA A 115 11.49 -5.03 5.55
C ALA A 115 11.07 -6.49 5.70
N GLU A 116 9.84 -6.70 6.12
CA GLU A 116 9.16 -8.00 6.15
C GLU A 116 7.73 -7.89 5.62
N VAL A 117 7.13 -9.01 5.21
CA VAL A 117 5.74 -9.05 4.79
C VAL A 117 4.98 -10.16 5.52
N ARG A 118 3.78 -9.83 6.00
CA ARG A 118 2.86 -10.71 6.72
C ARG A 118 1.58 -10.91 5.91
N TYR A 119 1.04 -12.11 5.99
CA TYR A 119 -0.26 -12.44 5.41
C TYR A 119 -1.37 -12.10 6.39
N GLY A 120 -2.43 -11.45 5.93
CA GLY A 120 -3.65 -11.20 6.69
C GLY A 120 -4.44 -10.01 6.15
N PHE A 121 -5.60 -9.77 6.75
CA PHE A 121 -6.51 -8.70 6.35
C PHE A 121 -6.21 -7.42 7.12
N LEU A 122 -6.02 -6.32 6.41
CA LEU A 122 -5.74 -4.98 6.96
C LEU A 122 -4.67 -5.02 8.07
N TYR A 123 -5.07 -4.80 9.32
CA TYR A 123 -4.21 -4.65 10.49
C TYR A 123 -4.08 -5.92 11.34
N GLU A 124 -4.92 -6.94 11.09
CA GLU A 124 -4.93 -8.21 11.87
C GLU A 124 -3.52 -8.81 12.10
N PRO A 125 -2.63 -8.89 11.07
CA PRO A 125 -1.33 -9.51 11.29
C PRO A 125 -0.33 -8.62 12.04
N VAL A 126 -0.73 -7.42 12.48
CA VAL A 126 0.17 -6.41 13.09
C VAL A 126 -0.47 -5.69 14.28
N GLU A 127 -1.55 -6.21 14.84
CA GLU A 127 -2.29 -5.58 15.96
C GLU A 127 -1.41 -5.36 17.20
N GLU A 128 -0.37 -6.17 17.38
CA GLU A 128 0.58 -6.07 18.50
C GLU A 128 1.67 -5.00 18.27
N LEU A 129 1.73 -4.38 17.09
CA LEU A 129 2.76 -3.40 16.72
C LEU A 129 2.21 -1.97 16.72
N THR A 130 3.13 -1.01 16.83
CA THR A 130 2.82 0.42 16.73
C THR A 130 3.67 1.06 15.65
N PHE A 131 3.04 1.87 14.78
CA PHE A 131 3.65 2.45 13.60
C PHE A 131 3.73 3.97 13.66
N ASN A 132 4.83 4.52 13.15
CA ASN A 132 5.05 5.96 13.00
C ASN A 132 4.54 6.50 11.66
N CYS A 133 4.34 5.61 10.69
CA CYS A 133 3.77 5.95 9.39
C CYS A 133 3.01 4.74 8.84
N VAL A 134 1.81 4.98 8.32
CA VAL A 134 1.00 3.99 7.59
C VAL A 134 0.84 4.48 6.15
N LEU A 135 1.16 3.63 5.21
CA LEU A 135 1.07 3.86 3.76
C LEU A 135 0.05 2.90 3.14
N SER A 136 -0.69 3.34 2.14
CA SER A 136 -1.53 2.44 1.35
C SER A 136 -1.85 2.97 -0.05
N ASN A 137 -1.88 2.06 -1.02
CA ASN A 137 -2.52 2.25 -2.32
C ASN A 137 -3.66 1.23 -2.47
N PRO A 138 -4.82 1.45 -1.84
CA PRO A 138 -5.88 0.47 -1.82
C PRO A 138 -6.44 0.25 -3.23
N PRO A 139 -6.69 -1.01 -3.64
CA PRO A 139 -7.31 -1.26 -4.92
C PRO A 139 -8.77 -0.83 -4.90
N VAL A 140 -9.20 -0.16 -5.97
CA VAL A 140 -10.59 0.31 -6.14
C VAL A 140 -11.60 -0.84 -6.04
N SER A 141 -11.18 -2.04 -6.42
CA SER A 141 -11.99 -3.26 -6.36
C SER A 141 -12.20 -3.82 -4.95
N ALA A 142 -11.49 -3.28 -3.92
CA ALA A 142 -11.72 -3.65 -2.51
C ALA A 142 -13.13 -3.32 -2.01
N GLY A 143 -13.81 -2.40 -2.70
CA GLY A 143 -15.05 -1.83 -2.22
C GLY A 143 -14.82 -0.67 -1.24
N MET A 144 -15.78 0.24 -1.20
CA MET A 144 -15.67 1.46 -0.38
C MET A 144 -15.64 1.15 1.12
N GLU A 145 -16.32 0.10 1.56
CA GLU A 145 -16.35 -0.30 2.98
C GLU A 145 -14.97 -0.75 3.46
N THR A 146 -14.24 -1.54 2.66
CA THR A 146 -12.87 -1.93 2.98
C THR A 146 -11.93 -0.71 3.02
N VAL A 147 -12.10 0.24 2.09
CA VAL A 147 -11.30 1.48 2.09
C VAL A 147 -11.63 2.36 3.30
N LYS A 148 -12.87 2.41 3.74
CA LYS A 148 -13.24 3.12 4.99
C LYS A 148 -12.64 2.41 6.20
N ALA A 149 -12.76 1.09 6.32
CA ALA A 149 -12.15 0.31 7.41
C ALA A 149 -10.64 0.53 7.48
N LEU A 150 -9.94 0.53 6.32
CA LEU A 150 -8.52 0.85 6.22
C LEU A 150 -8.18 2.21 6.87
N ILE A 151 -9.04 3.23 6.75
CA ILE A 151 -8.83 4.55 7.34
C ILE A 151 -9.22 4.56 8.83
N THR A 152 -10.41 4.07 9.16
CA THR A 152 -11.00 4.21 10.50
C THR A 152 -10.34 3.31 11.55
N GLU A 153 -9.72 2.22 11.15
CA GLU A 153 -9.02 1.31 12.04
C GLU A 153 -7.52 1.62 12.21
N ALA A 154 -6.93 2.41 11.29
CA ALA A 154 -5.52 2.78 11.33
C ALA A 154 -5.06 3.35 12.69
N PRO A 155 -5.83 4.23 13.37
CA PRO A 155 -5.42 4.78 14.66
C PRO A 155 -5.11 3.73 15.74
N LYS A 156 -5.68 2.51 15.64
CA LYS A 156 -5.44 1.43 16.62
C LYS A 156 -3.98 0.98 16.66
N VAL A 157 -3.29 1.04 15.51
CA VAL A 157 -1.90 0.62 15.34
C VAL A 157 -0.93 1.78 15.13
N MET A 158 -1.37 3.02 15.23
CA MET A 158 -0.54 4.21 15.04
C MET A 158 -0.08 4.80 16.37
N ALA A 159 1.17 5.23 16.44
CA ALA A 159 1.69 6.07 17.52
C ALA A 159 1.05 7.47 17.50
N SER A 160 1.13 8.22 18.62
CA SER A 160 0.82 9.65 18.58
C SER A 160 1.74 10.38 17.60
N LYS A 161 1.21 11.35 16.86
CA LYS A 161 1.87 12.08 15.78
C LYS A 161 2.31 11.23 14.58
N ALA A 162 1.91 9.97 14.52
CA ALA A 162 2.10 9.14 13.33
C ALA A 162 1.26 9.64 12.17
N THR A 163 1.75 9.43 10.94
CA THR A 163 1.04 9.83 9.72
C THR A 163 0.38 8.65 9.03
N PHE A 164 -0.83 8.86 8.52
CA PHE A 164 -1.52 7.96 7.59
C PHE A 164 -1.53 8.59 6.20
N GLN A 165 -0.95 7.92 5.21
CA GLN A 165 -0.81 8.44 3.85
C GLN A 165 -1.39 7.45 2.84
N MET A 166 -2.30 7.91 2.01
CA MET A 166 -3.02 7.04 1.08
C MET A 166 -3.20 7.71 -0.27
N VAL A 167 -2.89 6.98 -1.35
CA VAL A 167 -3.20 7.46 -2.69
C VAL A 167 -4.59 7.00 -3.12
N VAL A 168 -5.35 7.91 -3.72
CA VAL A 168 -6.71 7.67 -4.21
C VAL A 168 -6.92 8.25 -5.59
N ARG A 169 -7.80 7.62 -6.38
CA ARG A 169 -8.29 8.23 -7.63
C ARG A 169 -9.29 9.33 -7.30
N SER A 170 -9.08 10.52 -7.83
CA SER A 170 -9.93 11.70 -7.57
C SER A 170 -11.40 11.49 -7.94
N LYS A 171 -11.68 10.67 -8.96
CA LYS A 171 -13.05 10.33 -9.39
C LYS A 171 -13.77 9.30 -8.49
N ILE A 172 -13.00 8.53 -7.66
CA ILE A 172 -13.50 7.39 -6.88
C ILE A 172 -13.35 7.68 -5.43
N GLY A 173 -13.84 8.45 -4.75
CA GLY A 173 -13.61 8.76 -3.32
C GLY A 173 -13.06 10.14 -3.06
N GLY A 174 -12.81 10.91 -4.13
CA GLY A 174 -12.20 12.22 -3.99
C GLY A 174 -13.03 13.26 -3.22
N LYS A 175 -14.33 13.04 -3.03
CA LYS A 175 -15.18 13.87 -2.16
C LYS A 175 -15.44 13.21 -0.80
N THR A 176 -15.59 11.90 -0.76
CA THR A 176 -15.99 11.14 0.43
C THR A 176 -14.80 10.83 1.35
N LEU A 177 -13.65 10.43 0.80
CA LEU A 177 -12.52 10.00 1.63
C LEU A 177 -11.88 11.12 2.48
N PRO A 178 -11.75 12.39 2.01
CA PRO A 178 -11.32 13.48 2.89
C PRO A 178 -12.21 13.67 4.13
N SER A 179 -13.54 13.47 4.01
CA SER A 179 -14.45 13.47 5.17
C SER A 179 -14.10 12.35 6.15
N VAL A 180 -13.92 11.13 5.65
CA VAL A 180 -13.54 9.98 6.49
C VAL A 180 -12.21 10.23 7.20
N PHE A 181 -11.22 10.84 6.52
CA PHE A 181 -9.96 11.26 7.15
C PHE A 181 -10.19 12.26 8.27
N ASN A 182 -10.98 13.31 8.02
CA ASN A 182 -11.28 14.33 9.03
C ASN A 182 -12.07 13.76 10.22
N GLU A 183 -13.04 12.90 9.96
CA GLU A 183 -13.81 12.22 11.02
C GLU A 183 -12.94 11.31 11.87
N THR A 184 -11.95 10.64 11.26
CA THR A 184 -11.08 9.68 11.94
C THR A 184 -9.92 10.34 12.70
N PHE A 185 -9.25 11.32 12.08
CA PHE A 185 -8.01 11.92 12.57
C PHE A 185 -8.16 13.37 13.06
N GLY A 186 -9.30 14.01 12.81
CA GLY A 186 -9.49 15.44 13.07
C GLY A 186 -8.80 16.36 12.06
N ASN A 187 -8.09 15.81 11.08
CA ASN A 187 -7.33 16.57 10.08
C ASN A 187 -7.19 15.79 8.78
N SER A 188 -6.97 16.51 7.67
CA SER A 188 -6.51 15.92 6.41
C SER A 188 -5.88 16.98 5.51
N ALA A 189 -4.88 16.58 4.74
CA ALA A 189 -4.26 17.42 3.72
C ALA A 189 -3.99 16.61 2.44
N VAL A 190 -3.67 17.29 1.36
CA VAL A 190 -3.26 16.68 0.10
C VAL A 190 -1.79 16.95 -0.11
N LEU A 191 -0.95 15.92 -0.07
CA LEU A 191 0.49 16.02 -0.32
C LEU A 191 0.83 16.26 -1.79
N ALA A 192 0.13 15.55 -2.69
CA ALA A 192 0.38 15.64 -4.12
C ALA A 192 -0.86 15.32 -4.95
N ARG A 193 -0.88 15.85 -6.20
CA ARG A 193 -1.92 15.56 -7.21
C ARG A 193 -1.28 15.39 -8.56
N GLU A 194 -1.57 14.30 -9.24
CA GLU A 194 -1.11 14.05 -10.60
C GLU A 194 -2.01 13.06 -11.33
N SER A 195 -2.24 13.27 -12.61
CA SER A 195 -2.89 12.33 -13.54
C SER A 195 -4.20 11.71 -13.00
N GLY A 196 -5.01 12.51 -12.28
CA GLY A 196 -6.28 12.04 -11.70
C GLY A 196 -6.14 11.27 -10.39
N TYR A 197 -4.95 11.24 -9.79
CA TYR A 197 -4.68 10.74 -8.44
C TYR A 197 -4.39 11.87 -7.47
N ARG A 198 -4.57 11.61 -6.19
CA ARG A 198 -4.11 12.45 -5.08
C ARG A 198 -3.59 11.60 -3.94
N VAL A 199 -2.58 12.08 -3.25
CA VAL A 199 -2.09 11.51 -2.00
C VAL A 199 -2.69 12.31 -0.85
N LEU A 200 -3.48 11.65 -0.02
CA LEU A 200 -4.03 12.21 1.21
C LEU A 200 -3.10 11.87 2.36
N ILE A 201 -2.99 12.78 3.32
CA ILE A 201 -2.27 12.59 4.57
C ILE A 201 -3.12 13.08 5.74
N ALA A 202 -3.06 12.37 6.86
CA ALA A 202 -3.52 12.82 8.16
C ALA A 202 -2.50 12.44 9.23
N GLU A 203 -2.52 13.15 10.35
CA GLU A 203 -1.71 12.87 11.53
C GLU A 203 -2.62 12.43 12.69
N LYS A 204 -2.23 11.37 13.40
CA LYS A 204 -2.91 10.95 14.63
C LYS A 204 -2.55 11.94 15.75
N GLN A 205 -3.56 12.56 16.34
CA GLN A 205 -3.45 13.44 17.50
C GLN A 205 -2.96 12.66 18.74
#